data_cbb2c2f887e9ddc2921da44393654987
#
_entry.id   cbb2c2f887e9ddc2921da44393654987
#
_cell.length_a   1.000
_cell.length_b   1.000
_cell.length_c   1.000
_cell.angle_alpha   90.00
_cell.angle_beta   90.00
_cell.angle_gamma   90.00
#
_symmetry.space_group_name_H-M   'P 1'
#
loop_
_entity.id
_entity.type
_entity.pdbx_description
1 polymer ?
#
loop_
_entity_poly.entity_id
_entity_poly.type
_entity_poly.pdbx_seq_one_letter_code
_entity_poly.pdbx_strand_id
1 'polypeptide(L)'
;MIHEGQMRGTVVLVHPDLDSDLLHQQNQVGVVCEANFEYDHIYVDFKYETGIYSADDLLIFLSQDDILENLKRLPAKTSPETLRAMWKIEAYLGYHDVNWTFTAMQIARDHPEIQPLCITLLKNQITRNIYQQYGRG
;
A
#
# COMPACT_ATOMS: atom_id res chain seq x y z
N MET A 1 7.12 -8.77 7.24
CA MET A 1 7.13 -7.46 7.92
C MET A 1 8.12 -6.51 7.26
N ILE A 2 7.76 -5.27 7.12
CA ILE A 2 8.60 -4.24 6.51
C ILE A 2 9.31 -3.46 7.61
N HIS A 3 10.63 -3.35 7.51
CA HIS A 3 11.44 -2.58 8.44
C HIS A 3 11.56 -1.12 7.95
N GLU A 4 11.84 -0.22 8.89
CA GLU A 4 11.94 1.21 8.57
C GLU A 4 12.89 1.48 7.40
N GLY A 5 14.05 0.82 7.39
CA GLY A 5 15.05 1.00 6.33
C GLY A 5 14.60 0.54 4.95
N GLN A 6 13.53 -0.25 4.88
CA GLN A 6 13.00 -0.78 3.62
C GLN A 6 11.87 0.08 3.04
N MET A 7 11.46 1.13 3.77
CA MET A 7 10.29 1.92 3.38
C MET A 7 10.53 2.79 2.15
N ARG A 8 11.75 3.27 1.96
CA ARG A 8 12.05 4.14 0.82
C ARG A 8 11.77 3.42 -0.49
N GLY A 9 11.00 4.08 -1.35
CA GLY A 9 10.60 3.50 -2.63
C GLY A 9 9.33 2.67 -2.56
N THR A 10 8.73 2.53 -1.38
CA THR A 10 7.46 1.80 -1.24
C THR A 10 6.32 2.63 -1.81
N VAL A 11 5.53 2.02 -2.68
CA VAL A 11 4.34 2.66 -3.25
C VAL A 11 3.19 2.52 -2.26
N VAL A 12 2.50 3.62 -2.00
CA VAL A 12 1.38 3.66 -1.06
C VAL A 12 0.17 4.35 -1.69
N LEU A 13 -1.00 4.06 -1.14
CA LEU A 13 -2.24 4.75 -1.46
C LEU A 13 -2.69 5.48 -0.19
N VAL A 14 -2.93 6.78 -0.30
CA VAL A 14 -3.47 7.52 0.84
C VAL A 14 -4.92 7.10 1.04
N HIS A 15 -5.27 6.77 2.28
CA HIS A 15 -6.61 6.24 2.59
C HIS A 15 -7.67 7.20 2.07
N PRO A 16 -8.65 6.70 1.30
CA PRO A 16 -9.67 7.56 0.70
C PRO A 16 -10.56 8.26 1.72
N ASP A 17 -10.66 7.70 2.93
CA ASP A 17 -11.52 8.26 3.99
C ASP A 17 -10.76 9.17 4.95
N LEU A 18 -9.53 9.54 4.64
CA LEU A 18 -8.73 10.41 5.51
C LEU A 18 -9.27 11.84 5.48
N ASP A 19 -9.85 12.27 6.59
CA ASP A 19 -10.52 13.58 6.66
C ASP A 19 -9.56 14.74 6.90
N SER A 20 -8.43 14.50 7.54
CA SER A 20 -7.53 15.55 8.03
C SER A 20 -6.27 15.74 7.18
N ASP A 21 -6.31 15.34 5.93
CA ASP A 21 -5.17 15.50 5.02
C ASP A 21 -5.08 16.95 4.55
N LEU A 22 -4.09 17.67 5.05
CA LEU A 22 -3.88 19.07 4.71
C LEU A 22 -3.58 19.28 3.22
N LEU A 23 -2.99 18.28 2.57
CA LEU A 23 -2.67 18.36 1.15
C LEU A 23 -3.80 17.87 0.25
N HIS A 24 -4.88 17.36 0.83
CA HIS A 24 -6.03 16.84 0.08
C HIS A 24 -5.61 15.74 -0.91
N GLN A 25 -4.73 14.84 -0.47
CA GLN A 25 -4.23 13.74 -1.31
C GLN A 25 -4.95 12.42 -1.07
N GLN A 26 -6.14 12.46 -0.46
CA GLN A 26 -6.94 11.25 -0.24
C GLN A 26 -7.11 10.50 -1.56
N ASN A 27 -6.96 9.19 -1.50
CA ASN A 27 -7.10 8.31 -2.65
C ASN A 27 -6.07 8.56 -3.76
N GLN A 28 -4.94 9.20 -3.44
CA GLN A 28 -3.84 9.39 -4.37
C GLN A 28 -2.73 8.40 -4.10
N VAL A 29 -2.04 7.99 -5.16
CA VAL A 29 -0.89 7.10 -5.08
C VAL A 29 0.36 7.94 -4.92
N GLY A 30 1.23 7.54 -4.01
CA GLY A 30 2.51 8.20 -3.79
C GLY A 30 3.61 7.20 -3.52
N VAL A 31 4.83 7.70 -3.34
CA VAL A 31 6.00 6.86 -3.08
C VAL A 31 6.68 7.36 -1.82
N VAL A 32 6.96 6.45 -0.90
CA VAL A 32 7.63 6.81 0.35
C VAL A 32 9.06 7.23 0.07
N CYS A 33 9.46 8.40 0.57
CA CYS A 33 10.84 8.87 0.46
C CYS A 33 11.60 8.71 1.76
N GLU A 34 10.91 8.70 2.90
CA GLU A 34 11.53 8.55 4.21
C GLU A 34 10.48 8.07 5.20
N ALA A 35 10.93 7.39 6.26
CA ALA A 35 10.03 6.94 7.30
C ALA A 35 10.72 7.00 8.65
N ASN A 36 9.96 7.36 9.68
CA ASN A 36 10.39 7.31 11.07
C ASN A 36 9.29 6.60 11.85
N PHE A 37 9.50 5.32 12.17
CA PHE A 37 8.48 4.51 12.83
C PHE A 37 8.28 4.92 14.29
N GLU A 38 9.32 5.42 14.93
CA GLU A 38 9.22 5.86 16.34
C GLU A 38 8.19 6.97 16.49
N TYR A 39 8.18 7.93 15.57
CA TYR A 39 7.24 9.05 15.62
C TYR A 39 6.04 8.86 14.71
N ASP A 40 5.96 7.71 14.05
CA ASP A 40 4.88 7.41 13.09
C ASP A 40 4.78 8.46 11.98
N HIS A 41 5.94 8.87 11.46
CA HIS A 41 6.02 9.81 10.35
C HIS A 41 6.45 9.08 9.08
N ILE A 42 5.55 8.99 8.13
CA ILE A 42 5.83 8.41 6.81
C ILE A 42 5.76 9.54 5.80
N TYR A 43 6.89 9.84 5.17
CA TYR A 43 6.98 10.93 4.21
C TYR A 43 6.71 10.36 2.82
N VAL A 44 5.67 10.88 2.17
CA VAL A 44 5.20 10.38 0.88
C VAL A 44 5.34 11.46 -0.16
N ASP A 45 6.06 11.14 -1.24
CA ASP A 45 6.21 12.04 -2.38
C ASP A 45 5.06 11.84 -3.36
N PHE A 46 4.46 12.96 -3.72
CA PHE A 46 3.55 13.06 -4.85
C PHE A 46 4.25 13.88 -5.95
N LYS A 47 3.58 14.07 -7.06
CA LYS A 47 4.22 14.72 -8.22
C LYS A 47 4.78 16.10 -7.90
N TYR A 48 4.11 16.88 -7.07
CA TYR A 48 4.47 18.27 -6.81
C TYR A 48 4.73 18.59 -5.33
N GLU A 49 4.53 17.64 -4.45
CA GLU A 49 4.64 17.92 -3.01
C GLU A 49 4.90 16.66 -2.21
N THR A 50 5.34 16.84 -0.97
CA THR A 50 5.58 15.75 -0.04
C THR A 50 4.67 15.93 1.16
N GLY A 51 3.99 14.86 1.54
CA GLY A 51 3.14 14.84 2.73
C GLY A 51 3.71 13.95 3.82
N ILE A 52 3.24 14.16 5.04
CA ILE A 52 3.60 13.32 6.20
C ILE A 52 2.33 12.63 6.67
N TYR A 53 2.39 11.31 6.80
CA TYR A 53 1.24 10.48 7.16
C TYR A 53 1.60 9.51 8.27
N SER A 54 0.56 9.07 8.99
CA SER A 54 0.66 7.95 9.91
C SER A 54 0.55 6.64 9.13
N ALA A 55 1.12 5.57 9.68
CA ALA A 55 0.95 4.23 9.09
C ALA A 55 -0.51 3.78 9.07
N ASP A 56 -1.36 4.41 9.89
CA ASP A 56 -2.81 4.11 9.90
C ASP A 56 -3.52 4.69 8.68
N ASP A 57 -2.90 5.65 8.00
CA ASP A 57 -3.55 6.42 6.93
C ASP A 57 -3.08 5.99 5.54
N LEU A 58 -2.23 5.00 5.45
CA LEU A 58 -1.64 4.55 4.19
C LEU A 58 -1.95 3.09 3.95
N LEU A 59 -2.17 2.76 2.67
CA LEU A 59 -2.40 1.40 2.21
C LEU A 59 -1.23 0.96 1.35
N ILE A 60 -0.82 -0.31 1.48
CA ILE A 60 0.24 -0.90 0.68
C ILE A 60 -0.22 -2.25 0.14
N PHE A 61 0.51 -2.78 -0.83
CA PHE A 61 0.22 -4.11 -1.35
C PHE A 61 0.52 -5.19 -0.31
N LEU A 62 -0.30 -6.22 -0.32
CA LEU A 62 0.04 -7.50 0.28
C LEU A 62 1.24 -8.09 -0.49
N SER A 63 1.87 -9.13 0.06
CA SER A 63 2.92 -9.83 -0.66
C SER A 63 2.38 -10.38 -1.98
N GLN A 64 3.27 -10.50 -2.98
CA GLN A 64 2.88 -11.05 -4.27
C GLN A 64 2.30 -12.47 -4.11
N ASP A 65 2.86 -13.26 -3.19
CA ASP A 65 2.36 -14.61 -2.92
C ASP A 65 0.93 -14.59 -2.39
N ASP A 66 0.62 -13.67 -1.48
CA ASP A 66 -0.73 -13.54 -0.93
C ASP A 66 -1.73 -13.09 -2.00
N ILE A 67 -1.31 -12.17 -2.86
CA ILE A 67 -2.16 -11.70 -3.95
C ILE A 67 -2.44 -12.84 -4.92
N LEU A 68 -1.43 -13.62 -5.27
CA LEU A 68 -1.59 -14.77 -6.16
C LEU A 68 -2.53 -15.81 -5.56
N GLU A 69 -2.39 -16.09 -4.26
CA GLU A 69 -3.29 -17.00 -3.55
C GLU A 69 -4.73 -16.51 -3.61
N ASN A 70 -4.94 -15.22 -3.35
CA ASN A 70 -6.28 -14.64 -3.43
C ASN A 70 -6.85 -14.72 -4.84
N LEU A 71 -6.00 -14.49 -5.84
CA LEU A 71 -6.41 -14.61 -7.24
C LEU A 71 -6.89 -16.02 -7.58
N LYS A 72 -6.17 -17.04 -7.10
CA LYS A 72 -6.52 -18.44 -7.32
C LYS A 72 -7.83 -18.83 -6.66
N ARG A 73 -8.21 -18.11 -5.60
CA ARG A 73 -9.43 -18.42 -4.83
C ARG A 73 -10.65 -17.63 -5.30
N LEU A 74 -10.52 -16.84 -6.35
CA LEU A 74 -11.66 -16.08 -6.85
C LEU A 74 -12.77 -17.00 -7.32
N PRO A 75 -14.04 -16.64 -7.02
CA PRO A 75 -15.17 -17.44 -7.50
C PRO A 75 -15.22 -17.55 -9.02
N ALA A 76 -15.78 -18.65 -9.51
CA ALA A 76 -15.95 -18.85 -10.95
C ALA A 76 -16.81 -17.76 -11.59
N LYS A 77 -17.68 -17.11 -10.80
CA LYS A 77 -18.56 -16.04 -11.28
C LYS A 77 -17.89 -14.67 -11.34
N THR A 78 -16.61 -14.58 -10.97
CA THR A 78 -15.90 -13.31 -10.97
C THR A 78 -15.94 -12.68 -12.36
N SER A 79 -16.22 -11.37 -12.43
CA SER A 79 -16.33 -10.69 -13.71
C SER A 79 -14.98 -10.69 -14.44
N PRO A 80 -15.00 -10.69 -15.78
CA PRO A 80 -13.75 -10.61 -16.54
C PRO A 80 -12.92 -9.36 -16.23
N GLU A 81 -13.57 -8.25 -15.90
CA GLU A 81 -12.89 -7.01 -15.55
C GLU A 81 -12.11 -7.15 -14.25
N THR A 82 -12.74 -7.74 -13.24
CA THR A 82 -12.09 -8.00 -11.95
C THR A 82 -10.91 -8.94 -12.10
N LEU A 83 -11.10 -10.03 -12.86
CA LEU A 83 -10.00 -10.96 -13.14
C LEU A 83 -8.85 -10.28 -13.85
N ARG A 84 -9.15 -9.47 -14.85
CA ARG A 84 -8.11 -8.75 -15.60
C ARG A 84 -7.34 -7.80 -14.72
N ALA A 85 -8.03 -7.06 -13.85
CA ALA A 85 -7.39 -6.14 -12.93
C ALA A 85 -6.44 -6.87 -11.98
N MET A 86 -6.89 -7.99 -11.40
CA MET A 86 -6.06 -8.79 -10.48
C MET A 86 -4.84 -9.37 -11.19
N TRP A 87 -5.01 -9.90 -12.40
CA TRP A 87 -3.89 -10.45 -13.18
C TRP A 87 -2.87 -9.38 -13.54
N LYS A 88 -3.33 -8.17 -13.90
CA LYS A 88 -2.42 -7.06 -14.19
C LYS A 88 -1.61 -6.67 -12.96
N ILE A 89 -2.26 -6.56 -11.81
CA ILE A 89 -1.57 -6.21 -10.58
C ILE A 89 -0.50 -7.26 -10.27
N GLU A 90 -0.85 -8.53 -10.31
CA GLU A 90 0.10 -9.61 -10.04
C GLU A 90 1.29 -9.55 -11.00
N ALA A 91 1.02 -9.37 -12.28
CA ALA A 91 2.07 -9.30 -13.31
C ALA A 91 2.98 -8.09 -13.11
N TYR A 92 2.41 -6.93 -12.82
CA TYR A 92 3.19 -5.70 -12.65
C TYR A 92 4.06 -5.75 -11.40
N LEU A 93 3.56 -6.32 -10.32
CA LEU A 93 4.37 -6.50 -9.12
C LEU A 93 5.56 -7.42 -9.35
N GLY A 94 5.43 -8.35 -10.28
CA GLY A 94 6.50 -9.28 -10.64
C GLY A 94 7.72 -8.60 -11.25
N TYR A 95 7.58 -7.39 -11.77
CA TYR A 95 8.72 -6.66 -12.32
C TYR A 95 9.63 -6.05 -11.26
N HIS A 96 9.18 -5.95 -10.02
CA HIS A 96 9.94 -5.38 -8.89
C HIS A 96 10.47 -3.99 -9.21
N ASP A 97 9.66 -3.17 -9.87
CA ASP A 97 9.99 -1.82 -10.31
C ASP A 97 8.96 -0.84 -9.74
N VAL A 98 9.44 0.26 -9.16
CA VAL A 98 8.56 1.24 -8.53
C VAL A 98 7.53 1.80 -9.50
N ASN A 99 7.89 2.01 -10.75
CA ASN A 99 6.96 2.57 -11.74
C ASN A 99 5.84 1.59 -12.07
N TRP A 100 6.16 0.30 -12.21
CA TRP A 100 5.14 -0.72 -12.44
C TRP A 100 4.28 -0.93 -11.21
N THR A 101 4.88 -0.89 -10.03
CA THR A 101 4.13 -0.98 -8.77
C THR A 101 3.18 0.20 -8.61
N PHE A 102 3.63 1.40 -9.00
CA PHE A 102 2.79 2.60 -8.99
C PHE A 102 1.55 2.41 -9.88
N THR A 103 1.75 1.91 -11.09
CA THR A 103 0.66 1.61 -12.02
C THR A 103 -0.29 0.57 -11.44
N ALA A 104 0.27 -0.48 -10.82
CA ALA A 104 -0.54 -1.51 -10.17
C ALA A 104 -1.41 -0.92 -9.05
N MET A 105 -0.86 0.01 -8.26
CA MET A 105 -1.62 0.66 -7.19
C MET A 105 -2.76 1.51 -7.74
N GLN A 106 -2.55 2.17 -8.88
CA GLN A 106 -3.62 2.92 -9.54
C GLN A 106 -4.75 1.98 -9.95
N ILE A 107 -4.42 0.80 -10.45
CA ILE A 107 -5.43 -0.20 -10.80
C ILE A 107 -6.21 -0.62 -9.55
N ALA A 108 -5.53 -0.90 -8.46
CA ALA A 108 -6.19 -1.28 -7.19
C ALA A 108 -7.09 -0.16 -6.69
N ARG A 109 -6.63 1.09 -6.78
CA ARG A 109 -7.42 2.26 -6.38
C ARG A 109 -8.72 2.34 -7.17
N ASP A 110 -8.65 2.08 -8.47
CA ASP A 110 -9.80 2.24 -9.37
C ASP A 110 -10.76 1.05 -9.36
N HIS A 111 -10.44 0.00 -8.62
CA HIS A 111 -11.25 -1.21 -8.52
C HIS A 111 -11.50 -1.57 -7.05
N PRO A 112 -12.44 -0.86 -6.38
CA PRO A 112 -12.66 -1.08 -4.95
C PRO A 112 -12.97 -2.53 -4.57
N GLU A 113 -13.57 -3.29 -5.49
CA GLU A 113 -13.94 -4.68 -5.24
C GLU A 113 -12.74 -5.60 -5.00
N ILE A 114 -11.57 -5.24 -5.52
CA ILE A 114 -10.37 -6.06 -5.33
C ILE A 114 -9.46 -5.56 -4.22
N GLN A 115 -9.72 -4.38 -3.67
CA GLN A 115 -8.82 -3.81 -2.66
C GLN A 115 -8.58 -4.75 -1.48
N PRO A 116 -9.60 -5.40 -0.89
CA PRO A 116 -9.34 -6.32 0.22
C PRO A 116 -8.47 -7.52 -0.16
N LEU A 117 -8.35 -7.81 -1.45
CA LEU A 117 -7.62 -8.97 -1.94
C LEU A 117 -6.16 -8.64 -2.26
N CYS A 118 -5.79 -7.37 -2.33
CA CYS A 118 -4.44 -7.00 -2.77
C CYS A 118 -3.77 -5.91 -1.93
N ILE A 119 -4.50 -5.13 -1.14
CA ILE A 119 -3.90 -4.08 -0.31
C ILE A 119 -4.35 -4.19 1.14
N THR A 120 -3.57 -3.60 2.02
CA THR A 120 -3.85 -3.55 3.46
C THR A 120 -3.27 -2.27 4.05
N LEU A 121 -3.68 -1.93 5.28
CA LEU A 121 -3.09 -0.80 5.97
C LEU A 121 -1.60 -1.05 6.22
N LEU A 122 -0.80 -0.01 6.01
CA LEU A 122 0.65 -0.09 6.22
C LEU A 122 0.97 -0.55 7.64
N LYS A 123 0.23 -0.11 8.64
CA LYS A 123 0.47 -0.49 10.04
C LYS A 123 0.48 -2.00 10.26
N ASN A 124 -0.21 -2.75 9.40
CA ASN A 124 -0.30 -4.21 9.53
C ASN A 124 0.95 -4.91 9.01
N GLN A 125 1.83 -4.21 8.31
CA GLN A 125 2.97 -4.80 7.62
C GLN A 125 4.32 -4.29 8.13
N ILE A 126 4.34 -3.30 9.03
CA ILE A 126 5.60 -2.73 9.50
C ILE A 126 6.01 -3.32 10.83
N THR A 127 7.34 -3.29 11.06
CA THR A 127 7.95 -3.70 12.33
C THR A 127 8.29 -2.45 13.13
N ARG A 128 7.72 -2.33 14.33
CA ARG A 128 7.96 -1.19 15.21
C ARG A 128 8.72 -1.63 16.44
N ASN A 129 10.01 -1.39 16.45
CA ASN A 129 10.86 -1.77 17.58
C ASN A 129 10.44 -1.10 18.89
N ILE A 130 10.04 0.17 18.80
CA ILE A 130 9.59 0.92 19.96
C ILE A 130 8.39 0.25 20.60
N TYR A 131 7.48 -0.28 19.80
CA TYR A 131 6.33 -0.98 20.31
C TYR A 131 6.73 -2.23 21.09
N GLN A 132 7.71 -2.96 20.59
CA GLN A 132 8.19 -4.16 21.25
C GLN A 132 8.80 -3.83 22.61
N GLN A 133 9.50 -2.72 22.72
CA GLN A 133 10.06 -2.25 23.98
C GLN A 133 8.95 -1.96 25.00
N TYR A 134 7.91 -1.30 24.58
CA TYR A 134 6.78 -1.00 25.44
C TYR A 134 6.01 -2.25 25.84
N GLY A 135 5.95 -3.23 24.94
CA GLY A 135 5.26 -4.47 25.22
C GLY A 135 5.86 -5.26 26.37
N ARG A 136 7.09 -4.96 26.76
CA ARG A 136 7.76 -5.62 27.88
C ARG A 136 7.64 -4.85 29.18
N GLY A 137 7.30 -3.62 29.07
CA GLY A 137 7.25 -2.75 30.22
C GLY A 137 5.87 -2.37 30.55
#